data_3f0cd7c40a3c1c9b046f79ad21ca627b
#
_entry.id   3f0cd7c40a3c1c9b046f79ad21ca627b
#
_cell.length_a   1.000
_cell.length_b   1.000
_cell.length_c   1.000
_cell.angle_alpha   90.00
_cell.angle_beta   90.00
_cell.angle_gamma   90.00
#
_symmetry.space_group_name_H-M   'P 1'
#
loop_
_entity.id
_entity.type
_entity.pdbx_description
1 polymer ?
#
loop_
_entity_poly.entity_id
_entity_poly.type
_entity_poly.pdbx_seq_one_letter_code
_entity_poly.pdbx_strand_id
1 'polypeptide(L)'
;TPAFDWPVIAVHSILLPDETVMTFGSYGIKDKEEGKNISQNKKLKLTDNYELERDKGTRQWKHHDVLAGVDFVIWDPKKGIDSNSQKVFHRPIVWDAFCSVVRVFDNENVFMLGGNLEPKHGAPDTQNVTSFYNIKTQKFTKGRNLNYDRWYGSIVRTAENHFIMVGGAKIKHDEVLIQDRISHIPEILTSNEDGTLSWKILKEGESLELLGGMEGEEWSYPKFFLSSDG
;
A
#
# COMPACT_ATOMS: atom_id res chain seq x y z
N THR A 1 -25.49 0.95 17.76
CA THR A 1 -24.51 -0.14 18.00
C THR A 1 -23.52 0.31 19.05
N PRO A 2 -23.14 -0.54 20.01
CA PRO A 2 -22.12 -0.18 20.99
C PRO A 2 -20.78 0.08 20.30
N ALA A 3 -19.99 1.00 20.84
CA ALA A 3 -18.60 1.18 20.44
C ALA A 3 -17.78 -0.04 20.89
N PHE A 4 -16.79 -0.43 20.08
CA PHE A 4 -15.86 -1.49 20.42
C PHE A 4 -14.44 -1.08 20.01
N ASP A 5 -13.45 -1.67 20.68
CA ASP A 5 -12.05 -1.34 20.43
C ASP A 5 -11.58 -1.92 19.11
N TRP A 6 -10.91 -1.07 18.31
CA TRP A 6 -10.28 -1.47 17.06
C TRP A 6 -8.76 -1.41 17.21
N PRO A 7 -8.02 -2.46 16.79
CA PRO A 7 -6.57 -2.53 17.04
C PRO A 7 -5.72 -1.48 16.33
N VAL A 8 -6.24 -0.90 15.23
CA VAL A 8 -5.54 0.09 14.41
C VAL A 8 -6.42 1.30 14.14
N ILE A 9 -5.84 2.43 13.78
CA ILE A 9 -6.58 3.53 13.19
C ILE A 9 -6.87 3.13 11.74
N ALA A 10 -8.10 2.70 11.48
CA ALA A 10 -8.54 2.16 10.20
C ALA A 10 -8.73 3.27 9.15
N VAL A 11 -7.63 3.80 8.61
CA VAL A 11 -7.66 4.79 7.53
C VAL A 11 -8.09 4.15 6.21
N HIS A 12 -7.62 2.92 5.97
CA HIS A 12 -7.99 2.10 4.83
C HIS A 12 -8.84 0.93 5.26
N SER A 13 -9.87 0.63 4.48
CA SER A 13 -10.71 -0.55 4.67
C SER A 13 -11.12 -1.12 3.32
N ILE A 14 -11.20 -2.45 3.23
CA ILE A 14 -11.66 -3.16 2.04
C ILE A 14 -12.38 -4.44 2.41
N LEU A 15 -13.52 -4.67 1.79
CA LEU A 15 -14.24 -5.95 1.86
C LEU A 15 -13.51 -6.97 0.97
N LEU A 16 -13.19 -8.11 1.55
CA LEU A 16 -12.51 -9.19 0.87
C LEU A 16 -13.52 -10.19 0.25
N PRO A 17 -13.09 -10.96 -0.77
CA PRO A 17 -13.95 -11.97 -1.41
C PRO A 17 -14.49 -13.05 -0.47
N ASP A 18 -13.86 -13.33 0.65
CA ASP A 18 -14.30 -14.24 1.70
C ASP A 18 -15.26 -13.60 2.73
N GLU A 19 -15.74 -12.40 2.43
CA GLU A 19 -16.62 -11.57 3.26
C GLU A 19 -15.97 -11.07 4.57
N THR A 20 -14.67 -11.22 4.74
CA THR A 20 -13.92 -10.54 5.80
C THR A 20 -13.57 -9.11 5.40
N VAL A 21 -13.18 -8.28 6.36
CA VAL A 21 -12.79 -6.90 6.12
C VAL A 21 -11.33 -6.70 6.54
N MET A 22 -10.49 -6.29 5.60
CA MET A 22 -9.14 -5.83 5.91
C MET A 22 -9.16 -4.35 6.24
N THR A 23 -8.49 -3.98 7.33
CA THR A 23 -8.24 -2.57 7.69
C THR A 23 -6.78 -2.36 8.03
N PHE A 24 -6.27 -1.18 7.70
CA PHE A 24 -4.94 -0.74 8.09
C PHE A 24 -4.88 0.80 8.08
N GLY A 25 -3.82 1.35 8.64
CA GLY A 25 -3.65 2.80 8.70
C GLY A 25 -2.23 3.19 9.06
N SER A 26 -2.07 4.35 9.67
CA SER A 26 -0.80 4.82 10.19
C SER A 26 -0.40 4.04 11.45
N TYR A 27 0.83 4.25 11.91
CA TYR A 27 1.32 3.71 13.18
C TYR A 27 0.30 3.87 14.30
N GLY A 28 -0.02 2.80 14.99
CA GLY A 28 -0.88 2.85 16.16
C GLY A 28 -0.25 3.72 17.25
N ILE A 29 -1.07 4.57 17.87
CA ILE A 29 -0.66 5.48 18.97
C ILE A 29 -0.02 4.71 20.16
N LYS A 30 -0.28 3.41 20.29
CA LYS A 30 0.32 2.54 21.33
C LYS A 30 1.85 2.50 21.29
N ASP A 31 2.48 2.76 20.15
CA ASP A 31 3.95 2.81 20.06
C ASP A 31 4.56 4.04 20.74
N LYS A 32 3.79 5.08 21.02
CA LYS A 32 4.30 6.30 21.69
C LYS A 32 4.43 6.13 23.22
N GLU A 33 3.61 5.31 23.84
CA GLU A 33 3.71 5.05 25.30
C GLU A 33 4.77 3.99 25.61
N GLU A 34 4.96 3.01 24.73
CA GLU A 34 6.03 2.00 24.84
C GLU A 34 7.38 2.51 24.33
N GLY A 35 7.44 3.65 23.66
CA GLY A 35 8.62 4.23 23.00
C GLY A 35 9.83 4.54 23.90
N LYS A 36 9.78 4.24 25.19
CA LYS A 36 10.95 4.36 26.07
C LYS A 36 11.87 3.12 26.07
N ASN A 37 11.45 1.98 25.52
CA ASN A 37 12.24 0.76 25.63
C ASN A 37 12.29 -0.18 24.41
N ILE A 38 11.71 0.18 23.26
CA ILE A 38 11.75 -0.71 22.08
C ILE A 38 13.14 -0.73 21.43
N SER A 39 13.95 0.30 21.65
CA SER A 39 15.26 0.42 21.00
C SER A 39 16.33 -0.57 21.49
N GLN A 40 16.11 -1.30 22.56
CA GLN A 40 17.19 -2.10 23.12
C GLN A 40 16.97 -3.60 23.30
N ASN A 41 15.75 -4.18 23.29
CA ASN A 41 15.63 -5.56 23.74
C ASN A 41 14.57 -6.49 23.10
N LYS A 42 13.85 -6.13 22.06
CA LYS A 42 13.05 -7.11 21.31
C LYS A 42 13.54 -7.14 19.85
N LYS A 43 14.27 -8.19 19.47
CA LYS A 43 14.29 -8.66 18.08
C LYS A 43 12.84 -8.99 17.70
N LEU A 44 12.10 -8.02 17.20
CA LEU A 44 10.85 -8.27 16.52
C LEU A 44 11.24 -9.11 15.30
N LYS A 45 10.98 -10.41 15.38
CA LYS A 45 11.01 -11.25 14.19
C LYS A 45 9.97 -10.65 13.25
N LEU A 46 10.40 -10.22 12.06
CA LEU A 46 9.51 -10.13 10.91
C LEU A 46 8.69 -11.42 10.94
N THR A 47 7.37 -11.29 10.92
CA THR A 47 6.52 -12.47 10.93
C THR A 47 6.93 -13.34 9.75
N ASP A 48 6.95 -14.66 9.90
CA ASP A 48 7.31 -15.64 8.86
C ASP A 48 6.46 -15.52 7.57
N ASN A 49 5.67 -14.48 7.46
CA ASN A 49 4.68 -14.21 6.42
C ASN A 49 5.18 -13.28 5.31
N TYR A 50 6.38 -12.68 5.43
CA TYR A 50 6.97 -11.86 4.38
C TYR A 50 8.33 -12.42 3.99
N GLU A 51 8.42 -12.98 2.78
CA GLU A 51 9.69 -13.40 2.20
C GLU A 51 10.42 -12.17 1.66
N LEU A 52 11.41 -11.70 2.42
CA LEU A 52 12.37 -10.72 1.93
C LEU A 52 13.32 -11.42 0.95
N GLU A 53 13.12 -11.23 -0.35
CA GLU A 53 14.20 -11.47 -1.30
C GLU A 53 15.36 -10.54 -0.96
N ARG A 54 16.42 -11.15 -0.46
CA ARG A 54 17.69 -10.50 -0.15
C ARG A 54 18.32 -10.04 -1.46
N ASP A 55 18.14 -8.77 -1.81
CA ASP A 55 18.99 -8.17 -2.84
C ASP A 55 20.43 -8.14 -2.31
N LYS A 56 21.31 -8.89 -2.96
CA LYS A 56 22.68 -9.13 -2.52
C LYS A 56 23.59 -7.89 -2.54
N GLY A 57 23.06 -6.70 -2.84
CA GLY A 57 23.81 -5.48 -3.07
C GLY A 57 23.77 -4.41 -1.99
N THR A 58 22.80 -4.40 -1.07
CA THR A 58 22.66 -3.29 -0.12
C THR A 58 22.86 -3.73 1.32
N ARG A 59 24.01 -3.32 1.88
CA ARG A 59 24.44 -3.62 3.27
C ARG A 59 23.66 -2.88 4.38
N GLN A 60 22.59 -2.13 4.07
CA GLN A 60 21.99 -1.18 5.01
C GLN A 60 20.79 -1.71 5.82
N TRP A 61 20.28 -2.90 5.58
CA TRP A 61 19.06 -3.42 6.18
C TRP A 61 19.18 -3.99 7.59
N LYS A 62 20.35 -3.98 8.23
CA LYS A 62 20.58 -4.76 9.46
C LYS A 62 19.99 -4.21 10.75
N HIS A 63 19.52 -2.96 10.84
CA HIS A 63 19.13 -2.38 12.13
C HIS A 63 17.89 -1.48 12.13
N HIS A 64 17.23 -1.24 10.99
CA HIS A 64 16.11 -0.30 10.91
C HIS A 64 14.76 -0.93 10.58
N ASP A 65 14.71 -2.23 10.34
CA ASP A 65 13.53 -2.94 9.82
C ASP A 65 12.36 -3.03 10.81
N VAL A 66 12.56 -2.60 12.03
CA VAL A 66 11.62 -2.81 13.13
C VAL A 66 10.52 -1.73 13.18
N LEU A 67 10.74 -0.59 12.56
CA LEU A 67 9.84 0.57 12.67
C LEU A 67 9.10 0.93 11.38
N ALA A 68 9.49 0.40 10.24
CA ALA A 68 8.78 0.58 8.98
C ALA A 68 7.56 -0.35 8.88
N GLY A 69 6.52 0.10 8.16
CA GLY A 69 5.32 -0.67 7.93
C GLY A 69 4.16 -0.33 8.87
N VAL A 70 3.01 -0.90 8.60
CA VAL A 70 1.77 -0.69 9.33
C VAL A 70 1.18 -2.02 9.78
N ASP A 71 0.39 -1.99 10.85
CA ASP A 71 -0.38 -3.14 11.28
C ASP A 71 -1.63 -3.30 10.41
N PHE A 72 -1.98 -4.54 10.12
CA PHE A 72 -3.18 -4.92 9.39
C PHE A 72 -4.11 -5.71 10.30
N VAL A 73 -5.41 -5.47 10.16
CA VAL A 73 -6.45 -6.23 10.86
C VAL A 73 -7.36 -6.87 9.83
N ILE A 74 -7.58 -8.17 9.95
CA ILE A 74 -8.64 -8.89 9.23
C ILE A 74 -9.74 -9.16 10.23
N TRP A 75 -10.90 -8.59 9.99
CA TRP A 75 -12.11 -8.77 10.79
C TRP A 75 -13.10 -9.69 10.08
N ASP A 76 -13.60 -10.67 10.80
CA ASP A 76 -14.68 -11.55 10.35
C ASP A 76 -16.01 -11.11 11.00
N PRO A 77 -16.88 -10.40 10.25
CA PRO A 77 -18.16 -9.92 10.78
C PRO A 77 -19.07 -11.04 11.29
N LYS A 78 -18.93 -12.26 10.75
CA LYS A 78 -19.76 -13.43 11.15
C LYS A 78 -19.44 -13.91 12.56
N LYS A 79 -18.26 -13.57 13.07
CA LYS A 79 -17.82 -13.87 14.44
C LYS A 79 -18.17 -12.78 15.45
N GLY A 80 -18.81 -11.69 15.03
CA GLY A 80 -19.18 -10.58 15.89
C GLY A 80 -18.14 -9.48 15.96
N ILE A 81 -18.04 -8.81 17.14
CA ILE A 81 -17.23 -7.60 17.34
C ILE A 81 -16.15 -7.72 18.42
N ASP A 82 -15.98 -8.89 19.02
CA ASP A 82 -14.98 -9.18 20.04
C ASP A 82 -13.61 -9.45 19.43
N SER A 83 -12.60 -9.51 20.30
CA SER A 83 -11.21 -9.74 19.88
C SER A 83 -11.02 -11.04 19.07
N ASN A 84 -11.88 -12.05 19.27
CA ASN A 84 -11.84 -13.33 18.56
C ASN A 84 -12.30 -13.20 17.09
N SER A 85 -13.00 -12.11 16.74
CA SER A 85 -13.42 -11.82 15.38
C SER A 85 -12.33 -11.10 14.56
N GLN A 86 -11.24 -10.73 15.22
CA GLN A 86 -10.17 -9.90 14.64
C GLN A 86 -8.84 -10.66 14.65
N LYS A 87 -8.13 -10.64 13.54
CA LYS A 87 -6.76 -11.12 13.42
C LYS A 87 -5.83 -9.97 13.08
N VAL A 88 -4.87 -9.71 13.96
CA VAL A 88 -3.88 -8.64 13.77
C VAL A 88 -2.61 -9.22 13.17
N PHE A 89 -2.11 -8.58 12.14
CA PHE A 89 -0.80 -8.82 11.54
C PHE A 89 0.08 -7.62 11.86
N HIS A 90 1.09 -7.83 12.68
CA HIS A 90 2.00 -6.78 13.09
C HIS A 90 3.08 -6.57 12.03
N ARG A 91 2.99 -5.43 11.32
CA ARG A 91 3.99 -4.98 10.33
C ARG A 91 4.42 -6.08 9.34
N PRO A 92 3.46 -6.73 8.65
CA PRO A 92 3.77 -7.87 7.78
C PRO A 92 4.48 -7.45 6.49
N ILE A 93 4.58 -6.15 6.20
CA ILE A 93 5.28 -5.54 5.07
C ILE A 93 6.27 -4.50 5.59
N VAL A 94 7.38 -4.32 4.87
CA VAL A 94 8.52 -3.46 5.29
C VAL A 94 8.41 -1.99 4.85
N TRP A 95 7.28 -1.58 4.33
CA TRP A 95 7.02 -0.22 3.90
C TRP A 95 5.73 0.31 4.52
N ASP A 96 5.62 1.64 4.59
CA ASP A 96 4.43 2.29 5.15
C ASP A 96 3.32 2.37 4.10
N ALA A 97 2.31 1.49 4.23
CA ALA A 97 1.13 1.48 3.37
C ALA A 97 0.12 2.61 3.67
N PHE A 98 0.42 3.52 4.58
CA PHE A 98 -0.40 4.70 4.80
C PHE A 98 -0.50 5.53 3.53
N CYS A 99 -1.70 5.98 3.19
CA CYS A 99 -1.96 6.71 1.94
C CYS A 99 -1.67 5.92 0.65
N SER A 100 -1.63 4.59 0.71
CA SER A 100 -1.56 3.71 -0.45
C SER A 100 -2.92 3.53 -1.11
N VAL A 101 -2.92 2.84 -2.23
CA VAL A 101 -4.13 2.29 -2.87
C VAL A 101 -4.28 0.84 -2.45
N VAL A 102 -5.50 0.44 -2.08
CA VAL A 102 -5.84 -0.95 -1.82
C VAL A 102 -6.99 -1.40 -2.71
N ARG A 103 -6.87 -2.57 -3.36
CA ARG A 103 -7.91 -3.16 -4.21
C ARG A 103 -7.88 -4.68 -4.17
N VAL A 104 -9.05 -5.29 -4.35
CA VAL A 104 -9.16 -6.71 -4.67
C VAL A 104 -8.58 -6.92 -6.07
N PHE A 105 -7.56 -7.77 -6.17
CA PHE A 105 -6.93 -8.15 -7.42
C PHE A 105 -7.73 -9.26 -8.11
N ASP A 106 -7.99 -10.33 -7.38
CA ASP A 106 -8.79 -11.48 -7.80
C ASP A 106 -9.52 -12.10 -6.59
N ASN A 107 -10.08 -13.29 -6.76
CA ASN A 107 -10.83 -13.97 -5.69
C ASN A 107 -9.95 -14.44 -4.51
N GLU A 108 -8.62 -14.37 -4.63
CA GLU A 108 -7.69 -14.84 -3.61
C GLU A 108 -6.72 -13.77 -3.14
N ASN A 109 -6.57 -12.68 -3.89
CA ASN A 109 -5.52 -11.71 -3.66
C ASN A 109 -6.06 -10.28 -3.56
N VAL A 110 -5.47 -9.54 -2.66
CA VAL A 110 -5.61 -8.08 -2.53
C VAL A 110 -4.24 -7.48 -2.73
N PHE A 111 -4.16 -6.35 -3.43
CA PHE A 111 -2.90 -5.64 -3.57
C PHE A 111 -2.96 -4.23 -2.98
N MET A 112 -1.82 -3.79 -2.51
CA MET A 112 -1.57 -2.46 -1.98
C MET A 112 -0.45 -1.83 -2.79
N LEU A 113 -0.64 -0.58 -3.20
CA LEU A 113 0.21 0.11 -4.18
C LEU A 113 0.56 1.51 -3.69
N GLY A 114 1.82 1.88 -3.85
CA GLY A 114 2.30 3.18 -3.42
C GLY A 114 2.26 3.32 -1.90
N GLY A 115 2.03 4.52 -1.40
CA GLY A 115 1.93 4.78 0.02
C GLY A 115 2.93 5.83 0.50
N ASN A 116 3.09 5.91 1.81
CA ASN A 116 3.91 6.93 2.43
C ASN A 116 5.41 6.63 2.32
N LEU A 117 6.21 7.68 2.35
CA LEU A 117 7.66 7.60 2.47
C LEU A 117 8.03 7.81 3.94
N GLU A 118 8.76 6.87 4.52
CA GLU A 118 9.33 7.07 5.84
C GLU A 118 10.86 6.84 5.85
N PRO A 119 11.63 7.81 5.31
CA PRO A 119 13.09 7.66 5.17
C PRO A 119 13.83 7.56 6.50
N LYS A 120 13.19 7.91 7.61
CA LYS A 120 13.80 7.91 8.95
C LYS A 120 14.04 6.52 9.54
N HIS A 121 13.45 5.50 8.98
CA HIS A 121 13.41 4.15 9.59
C HIS A 121 13.85 3.02 8.65
N GLY A 122 14.62 3.34 7.60
CA GLY A 122 15.17 2.33 6.69
C GLY A 122 14.15 1.74 5.71
N ALA A 123 12.96 2.33 5.60
CA ALA A 123 12.04 2.02 4.52
C ALA A 123 12.67 2.37 3.16
N PRO A 124 12.27 1.70 2.08
CA PRO A 124 12.70 2.07 0.74
C PRO A 124 12.44 3.55 0.48
N ASP A 125 13.42 4.27 -0.07
CA ASP A 125 13.28 5.68 -0.48
C ASP A 125 12.43 5.79 -1.76
N THR A 126 11.37 4.99 -1.84
CA THR A 126 10.47 4.93 -2.99
C THR A 126 9.04 4.67 -2.55
N GLN A 127 8.10 5.31 -3.23
CA GLN A 127 6.66 5.16 -3.01
C GLN A 127 5.99 4.38 -4.15
N ASN A 128 6.77 3.61 -4.90
CA ASN A 128 6.32 2.79 -6.02
C ASN A 128 6.15 1.32 -5.65
N VAL A 129 6.11 1.00 -4.37
CA VAL A 129 6.08 -0.37 -3.87
C VAL A 129 4.71 -1.02 -4.13
N THR A 130 4.73 -2.31 -4.43
CA THR A 130 3.53 -3.15 -4.52
C THR A 130 3.66 -4.32 -3.58
N SER A 131 2.60 -4.61 -2.85
CA SER A 131 2.47 -5.82 -2.03
C SER A 131 1.14 -6.51 -2.28
N PHE A 132 1.13 -7.83 -2.18
CA PHE A 132 -0.07 -8.66 -2.23
C PHE A 132 -0.34 -9.29 -0.88
N TYR A 133 -1.61 -9.42 -0.53
CA TYR A 133 -2.09 -10.28 0.54
C TYR A 133 -2.92 -11.41 -0.08
N ASN A 134 -2.51 -12.64 0.15
CA ASN A 134 -3.29 -13.80 -0.28
C ASN A 134 -4.26 -14.23 0.83
N ILE A 135 -5.55 -14.23 0.52
CA ILE A 135 -6.65 -14.46 1.48
C ILE A 135 -6.61 -15.89 2.04
N LYS A 136 -6.33 -16.89 1.19
CA LYS A 136 -6.31 -18.30 1.59
C LYS A 136 -5.13 -18.65 2.48
N THR A 137 -3.93 -18.23 2.06
CA THR A 137 -2.70 -18.53 2.80
C THR A 137 -2.43 -17.54 3.92
N GLN A 138 -3.13 -16.40 3.90
CA GLN A 138 -2.95 -15.27 4.83
C GLN A 138 -1.51 -14.75 4.85
N LYS A 139 -0.84 -14.77 3.71
CA LYS A 139 0.53 -14.29 3.54
C LYS A 139 0.59 -12.99 2.75
N PHE A 140 1.55 -12.14 3.13
CA PHE A 140 1.93 -10.97 2.37
C PHE A 140 3.14 -11.30 1.49
N THR A 141 3.14 -10.81 0.25
CA THR A 141 4.24 -11.00 -0.70
C THR A 141 4.50 -9.69 -1.44
N LYS A 142 5.75 -9.49 -1.87
CA LYS A 142 6.11 -8.34 -2.69
C LYS A 142 5.67 -8.57 -4.14
N GLY A 143 5.08 -7.54 -4.75
CA GLY A 143 4.78 -7.49 -6.18
C GLY A 143 5.83 -6.72 -6.98
N ARG A 144 5.56 -6.55 -8.28
CA ARG A 144 6.35 -5.68 -9.17
C ARG A 144 6.09 -4.23 -8.82
N ASN A 145 7.14 -3.45 -8.61
CA ASN A 145 7.01 -2.03 -8.34
C ASN A 145 6.38 -1.29 -9.53
N LEU A 146 5.65 -0.23 -9.23
CA LEU A 146 5.24 0.79 -10.18
C LEU A 146 6.47 1.48 -10.81
N ASN A 147 6.31 2.12 -11.96
CA ASN A 147 7.39 2.92 -12.56
C ASN A 147 7.52 4.29 -11.88
N TYR A 148 6.42 4.81 -11.33
CA TYR A 148 6.39 6.11 -10.65
C TYR A 148 6.01 5.96 -9.18
N ASP A 149 6.48 6.90 -8.35
CA ASP A 149 6.06 7.02 -6.97
C ASP A 149 4.60 7.48 -6.90
N ARG A 150 3.77 6.86 -6.04
CA ARG A 150 2.32 7.05 -5.98
C ARG A 150 1.83 7.22 -4.54
N TRP A 151 2.19 8.33 -3.90
CA TRP A 151 1.51 8.76 -2.69
C TRP A 151 0.17 9.39 -3.05
N TYR A 152 -0.92 8.90 -2.47
CA TYR A 152 -2.30 9.33 -2.80
C TYR A 152 -2.73 9.05 -4.25
N GLY A 153 -2.25 7.99 -4.85
CA GLY A 153 -2.71 7.56 -6.16
C GLY A 153 -4.09 6.91 -6.15
N SER A 154 -4.62 6.62 -7.32
CA SER A 154 -5.88 5.91 -7.52
C SER A 154 -5.76 4.85 -8.59
N ILE A 155 -6.65 3.84 -8.52
CA ILE A 155 -6.66 2.74 -9.46
C ILE A 155 -8.08 2.44 -9.94
N VAL A 156 -8.20 2.12 -11.22
CA VAL A 156 -9.43 1.62 -11.83
C VAL A 156 -9.19 0.27 -12.49
N ARG A 157 -10.19 -0.60 -12.46
CA ARG A 157 -10.17 -1.88 -13.18
C ARG A 157 -10.92 -1.71 -14.49
N THR A 158 -10.31 -2.13 -15.62
CA THR A 158 -10.95 -2.10 -16.94
C THR A 158 -11.89 -3.30 -17.14
N ALA A 159 -12.68 -3.26 -18.21
CA ALA A 159 -13.56 -4.37 -18.59
C ALA A 159 -12.78 -5.66 -18.90
N GLU A 160 -11.55 -5.54 -19.41
CA GLU A 160 -10.63 -6.65 -19.70
C GLU A 160 -9.85 -7.13 -18.47
N ASN A 161 -10.22 -6.67 -17.28
CA ASN A 161 -9.55 -6.99 -16.02
C ASN A 161 -8.10 -6.49 -15.90
N HIS A 162 -7.72 -5.48 -16.65
CA HIS A 162 -6.50 -4.75 -16.40
C HIS A 162 -6.71 -3.73 -15.27
N PHE A 163 -5.63 -3.27 -14.67
CA PHE A 163 -5.65 -2.23 -13.65
C PHE A 163 -4.84 -1.03 -14.14
N ILE A 164 -5.47 0.15 -14.14
CA ILE A 164 -4.82 1.40 -14.51
C ILE A 164 -4.62 2.23 -13.25
N MET A 165 -3.36 2.57 -12.96
CA MET A 165 -2.95 3.42 -11.85
C MET A 165 -2.75 4.85 -12.35
N VAL A 166 -3.34 5.82 -11.66
CA VAL A 166 -3.31 7.24 -12.02
C VAL A 166 -3.08 8.13 -10.81
N GLY A 167 -2.54 9.31 -11.06
CA GLY A 167 -2.32 10.33 -10.02
C GLY A 167 -1.34 9.89 -8.94
N GLY A 168 -1.43 10.56 -7.83
CA GLY A 168 -0.46 10.47 -6.76
C GLY A 168 0.79 11.28 -7.03
N ALA A 169 1.66 11.36 -6.05
CA ALA A 169 2.88 12.15 -6.14
C ALA A 169 4.05 11.48 -5.42
N LYS A 170 5.25 11.96 -5.69
CA LYS A 170 6.43 11.69 -4.90
C LYS A 170 6.50 12.66 -3.71
N ILE A 171 6.53 12.15 -2.50
CA ILE A 171 6.87 12.98 -1.35
C ILE A 171 8.39 13.22 -1.39
N LYS A 172 8.79 14.48 -1.46
CA LYS A 172 10.17 14.90 -1.20
C LYS A 172 10.16 15.92 -0.08
N HIS A 173 11.16 15.83 0.77
CA HIS A 173 11.35 16.82 1.84
C HIS A 173 12.06 18.08 1.37
N ASP A 174 12.54 18.11 0.11
CA ASP A 174 13.29 19.22 -0.47
C ASP A 174 12.44 20.04 -1.45
N GLU A 175 12.84 21.26 -1.74
CA GLU A 175 12.16 22.29 -2.54
C GLU A 175 11.99 21.92 -4.03
N VAL A 176 11.37 20.80 -4.32
CA VAL A 176 11.02 20.40 -5.68
C VAL A 176 9.64 20.97 -6.03
N LEU A 177 9.53 21.56 -7.20
CA LEU A 177 8.25 22.08 -7.71
C LEU A 177 7.17 20.97 -7.71
N ILE A 178 5.95 21.33 -7.39
CA ILE A 178 4.81 20.35 -7.27
C ILE A 178 4.66 19.54 -8.56
N GLN A 179 4.78 20.19 -9.72
CA GLN A 179 4.68 19.55 -11.04
C GLN A 179 5.67 18.40 -11.25
N ASP A 180 6.89 18.51 -10.70
CA ASP A 180 7.92 17.47 -10.83
C ASP A 180 7.68 16.30 -9.87
N ARG A 181 6.70 16.44 -8.98
CA ARG A 181 6.32 15.42 -8.01
C ARG A 181 5.07 14.66 -8.40
N ILE A 182 4.19 15.26 -9.19
CA ILE A 182 2.92 14.64 -9.59
C ILE A 182 3.20 13.55 -10.61
N SER A 183 2.68 12.35 -10.34
CA SER A 183 2.77 11.23 -11.26
C SER A 183 1.63 11.29 -12.28
N HIS A 184 1.80 12.18 -13.27
CA HIS A 184 0.78 12.54 -14.26
C HIS A 184 0.70 11.58 -15.47
N ILE A 185 1.56 10.58 -15.53
CA ILE A 185 1.52 9.54 -16.57
C ILE A 185 0.89 8.28 -15.97
N PRO A 186 -0.22 7.77 -16.51
CA PRO A 186 -0.82 6.52 -16.05
C PRO A 186 0.06 5.30 -16.27
N GLU A 187 -0.20 4.26 -15.51
CA GLU A 187 0.44 2.95 -15.66
C GLU A 187 -0.62 1.86 -15.71
N ILE A 188 -0.45 0.88 -16.57
CA ILE A 188 -1.34 -0.28 -16.67
C ILE A 188 -0.62 -1.54 -16.21
N LEU A 189 -1.28 -2.31 -15.35
CA LEU A 189 -0.82 -3.64 -14.96
C LEU A 189 -1.32 -4.67 -15.98
N THR A 190 -0.38 -5.37 -16.57
CA THR A 190 -0.66 -6.41 -17.58
C THR A 190 0.04 -7.71 -17.22
N SER A 191 -0.53 -8.84 -17.66
CA SER A 191 0.19 -10.12 -17.67
C SER A 191 1.09 -10.22 -18.89
N ASN A 192 2.32 -10.68 -18.68
CA ASN A 192 3.23 -11.05 -19.74
C ASN A 192 2.89 -12.46 -20.25
N GLU A 193 3.50 -12.88 -21.36
CA GLU A 193 3.30 -14.21 -21.96
C GLU A 193 3.68 -15.36 -21.01
N ASP A 194 4.65 -15.14 -20.13
CA ASP A 194 5.09 -16.08 -19.11
C ASP A 194 4.20 -16.09 -17.85
N GLY A 195 3.11 -15.31 -17.83
CA GLY A 195 2.20 -15.15 -16.71
C GLY A 195 2.68 -14.19 -15.61
N THR A 196 3.88 -13.61 -15.76
CA THR A 196 4.33 -12.58 -14.81
C THR A 196 3.61 -11.26 -15.02
N LEU A 197 3.43 -10.51 -13.93
CA LEU A 197 2.81 -9.18 -13.97
C LEU A 197 3.86 -8.10 -14.22
N SER A 198 3.50 -7.09 -15.01
CA SER A 198 4.34 -5.90 -15.19
C SER A 198 3.50 -4.63 -15.32
N TRP A 199 4.04 -3.53 -14.81
CA TRP A 199 3.49 -2.20 -14.99
C TRP A 199 4.06 -1.58 -16.26
N LYS A 200 3.20 -1.21 -17.21
CA LYS A 200 3.56 -0.50 -18.44
C LYS A 200 3.11 0.94 -18.35
N ILE A 201 3.97 1.85 -18.78
CA ILE A 201 3.69 3.28 -18.83
C ILE A 201 2.76 3.56 -20.02
N LEU A 202 1.67 4.28 -19.77
CA LEU A 202 0.73 4.76 -20.79
C LEU A 202 1.06 6.21 -21.13
N LYS A 203 2.08 6.42 -21.94
CA LYS A 203 2.59 7.77 -22.25
C LYS A 203 1.58 8.63 -23.01
N GLU A 204 0.73 8.02 -23.81
CA GLU A 204 -0.34 8.70 -24.54
C GLU A 204 -1.45 9.25 -23.61
N GLY A 205 -1.52 8.74 -22.37
CA GLY A 205 -2.42 9.20 -21.32
C GLY A 205 -1.81 10.27 -20.41
N GLU A 206 -0.63 10.78 -20.73
CA GLU A 206 0.03 11.83 -19.96
C GLU A 206 -0.81 13.10 -19.94
N SER A 207 -1.21 13.55 -18.74
CA SER A 207 -1.91 14.82 -18.58
C SER A 207 -1.74 15.37 -17.17
N LEU A 208 -0.98 16.42 -17.05
CA LEU A 208 -0.89 17.20 -15.81
C LEU A 208 -2.16 18.01 -15.58
N GLU A 209 -2.78 18.51 -16.66
CA GLU A 209 -3.98 19.35 -16.60
C GLU A 209 -5.17 18.60 -15.97
N LEU A 210 -5.38 17.34 -16.33
CA LEU A 210 -6.44 16.49 -15.75
C LEU A 210 -6.24 16.21 -14.25
N LEU A 211 -5.06 16.46 -13.72
CA LEU A 211 -4.71 16.30 -12.31
C LEU A 211 -4.54 17.65 -11.59
N GLY A 212 -5.18 18.71 -12.13
CA GLY A 212 -5.20 20.04 -11.53
C GLY A 212 -4.09 20.97 -11.97
N GLY A 213 -3.25 20.56 -12.91
CA GLY A 213 -2.16 21.38 -13.41
C GLY A 213 -1.10 21.64 -12.34
N MET A 214 -0.51 22.84 -12.39
CA MET A 214 0.56 23.24 -11.47
C MET A 214 0.05 23.78 -10.13
N GLU A 215 -1.20 24.18 -10.05
CA GLU A 215 -1.80 24.86 -8.90
C GLU A 215 -2.86 24.00 -8.19
N GLY A 216 -3.36 22.94 -8.82
CA GLY A 216 -4.39 22.06 -8.29
C GLY A 216 -3.85 20.89 -7.47
N GLU A 217 -4.73 20.25 -6.73
CA GLU A 217 -4.43 19.07 -5.90
C GLU A 217 -5.23 17.82 -6.34
N GLU A 218 -5.84 17.85 -7.53
CA GLU A 218 -6.65 16.78 -8.09
C GLU A 218 -5.87 15.48 -8.35
N TRP A 219 -4.55 15.56 -8.28
CA TRP A 219 -3.66 14.37 -8.27
C TRP A 219 -3.83 13.50 -7.02
N SER A 220 -4.40 14.06 -5.94
CA SER A 220 -4.58 13.37 -4.67
C SER A 220 -5.88 12.55 -4.69
N TYR A 221 -5.76 11.22 -4.74
CA TYR A 221 -6.89 10.29 -4.87
C TYR A 221 -7.88 10.66 -5.99
N PRO A 222 -7.40 10.92 -7.22
CA PRO A 222 -8.29 11.27 -8.32
C PRO A 222 -9.33 10.18 -8.53
N LYS A 223 -10.58 10.57 -8.78
CA LYS A 223 -11.66 9.62 -9.02
C LYS A 223 -11.79 9.33 -10.50
N PHE A 224 -11.61 8.08 -10.87
CA PHE A 224 -11.76 7.57 -12.21
C PHE A 224 -12.90 6.57 -12.26
N PHE A 225 -13.66 6.63 -13.34
CA PHE A 225 -14.78 5.73 -13.59
C PHE A 225 -14.59 5.14 -14.98
N LEU A 226 -14.86 3.85 -15.11
CA LEU A 226 -14.98 3.21 -16.40
C LEU A 226 -16.33 3.62 -17.02
N SER A 227 -16.29 4.09 -18.26
CA SER A 227 -17.53 4.36 -19.00
C SER A 227 -18.17 3.06 -19.49
N SER A 228 -19.44 3.14 -19.97
CA SER A 228 -20.17 1.94 -20.39
C SER A 228 -19.60 1.30 -21.66
N ASP A 229 -18.78 2.00 -22.37
CA ASP A 229 -18.09 1.58 -23.60
C ASP A 229 -16.59 1.24 -23.42
N GLY A 230 -16.13 1.26 -22.17
CA GLY A 230 -14.75 0.87 -21.79
C GLY A 230 -13.82 2.04 -21.48
#